data_c3f442ea5bf271b728cb14caed1277b5
#
_entry.id   c3f442ea5bf271b728cb14caed1277b5
#
_cell.length_a   1.000
_cell.length_b   1.000
_cell.length_c   1.000
_cell.angle_alpha   90.00
_cell.angle_beta   90.00
_cell.angle_gamma   90.00
#
_symmetry.space_group_name_H-M   'P 1'
#
loop_
_entity.id
_entity.type
_entity.pdbx_description
1 polymer ?
#
loop_
_entity_poly.entity_id
_entity_poly.type
_entity_poly.pdbx_seq_one_letter_code
_entity_poly.pdbx_strand_id
1 'polypeptide(L)'
;PTDDPEINALRDRQVRNVLATLFFSQGIPMLLAGDELGRTQQGNNNSYCQDNEISWVDWDAAAKHSDLIEFVAALSALRRAHPVFRRRRFFSGQTGDSVDGQRDIIWLTPSGHEMNAGDWNSGYAKALAVCVNGDAITEPGPRGERITDSDFIILVNAHSEAVRFSVPASIGSPGTAWQVIVDTGSPQPVAGALDPAPASSAETGGAGLGSAGLGGSALNLEVAPRAIVVLRGAKPAG
;
A
#
# COMPACT_ATOMS: atom_id res chain seq x y z
N PRO A 1 -10.26 14.72 22.46
CA PRO A 1 -10.63 13.39 22.94
C PRO A 1 -12.13 13.14 22.75
N THR A 2 -12.51 11.92 22.46
CA THR A 2 -13.90 11.47 22.35
C THR A 2 -13.97 9.99 22.72
N ASP A 3 -15.10 9.59 23.31
CA ASP A 3 -15.41 8.19 23.63
C ASP A 3 -16.29 7.55 22.54
N ASP A 4 -16.59 8.28 21.47
CA ASP A 4 -17.36 7.79 20.33
C ASP A 4 -16.58 6.70 19.59
N PRO A 5 -17.09 5.45 19.56
CA PRO A 5 -16.38 4.32 18.96
C PRO A 5 -16.24 4.44 17.43
N GLU A 6 -17.20 5.08 16.75
CA GLU A 6 -17.16 5.25 15.29
C GLU A 6 -16.07 6.24 14.90
N ILE A 7 -15.97 7.34 15.66
CA ILE A 7 -14.91 8.34 15.46
C ILE A 7 -13.54 7.72 15.73
N ASN A 8 -13.39 6.94 16.79
CA ASN A 8 -12.12 6.31 17.14
C ASN A 8 -11.73 5.25 16.10
N ALA A 9 -12.65 4.40 15.66
CA ALA A 9 -12.39 3.44 14.58
C ALA A 9 -11.96 4.13 13.26
N LEU A 10 -12.58 5.28 12.95
CA LEU A 10 -12.17 6.07 11.78
C LEU A 10 -10.77 6.66 11.96
N ARG A 11 -10.42 7.14 13.14
CA ARG A 11 -9.06 7.65 13.45
C ARG A 11 -8.02 6.56 13.26
N ASP A 12 -8.26 5.37 13.81
CA ASP A 12 -7.36 4.23 13.69
C ASP A 12 -7.16 3.81 12.23
N ARG A 13 -8.23 3.81 11.44
CA ARG A 13 -8.14 3.58 9.99
C ARG A 13 -7.31 4.65 9.29
N GLN A 14 -7.51 5.91 9.63
CA GLN A 14 -6.75 7.00 9.01
C GLN A 14 -5.27 6.98 9.40
N VAL A 15 -4.91 6.58 10.62
CA VAL A 15 -3.52 6.33 11.01
C VAL A 15 -2.90 5.27 10.11
N ARG A 16 -3.60 4.13 9.89
CA ARG A 16 -3.14 3.07 8.99
C ARG A 16 -3.03 3.54 7.54
N ASN A 17 -3.96 4.38 7.07
CA ASN A 17 -3.90 4.96 5.72
C ASN A 17 -2.65 5.82 5.53
N VAL A 18 -2.36 6.71 6.48
CA VAL A 18 -1.19 7.59 6.42
C VAL A 18 0.10 6.79 6.45
N LEU A 19 0.18 5.79 7.34
CA LEU A 19 1.34 4.89 7.43
C LEU A 19 1.52 4.07 6.14
N ALA A 20 0.44 3.48 5.60
CA ALA A 20 0.50 2.76 4.32
C ALA A 20 0.98 3.70 3.20
N THR A 21 0.44 4.92 3.12
CA THR A 21 0.88 5.91 2.14
C THR A 21 2.36 6.22 2.27
N LEU A 22 2.86 6.42 3.50
CA LEU A 22 4.28 6.67 3.77
C LEU A 22 5.16 5.51 3.28
N PHE A 23 4.81 4.28 3.62
CA PHE A 23 5.65 3.11 3.30
C PHE A 23 5.60 2.71 1.82
N PHE A 24 4.51 2.98 1.11
CA PHE A 24 4.40 2.72 -0.34
C PHE A 24 4.81 3.91 -1.21
N SER A 25 5.06 5.07 -0.62
CA SER A 25 5.60 6.22 -1.35
C SER A 25 7.06 6.01 -1.74
N GLN A 26 7.47 6.64 -2.83
CA GLN A 26 8.86 6.65 -3.24
C GLN A 26 9.69 7.61 -2.34
N GLY A 27 10.95 7.27 -2.15
CA GLY A 27 11.87 8.00 -1.27
C GLY A 27 12.18 7.21 0.00
N ILE A 28 12.77 7.86 0.99
CA ILE A 28 13.10 7.26 2.28
C ILE A 28 11.98 7.60 3.25
N PRO A 29 11.23 6.61 3.77
CA PRO A 29 10.18 6.87 4.74
C PRO A 29 10.81 7.38 6.05
N MET A 30 10.28 8.47 6.56
CA MET A 30 10.63 9.00 7.89
C MET A 30 9.44 8.83 8.81
N LEU A 31 9.58 7.97 9.82
CA LEU A 31 8.61 7.75 10.88
C LEU A 31 9.12 8.40 12.16
N LEU A 32 8.30 9.22 12.80
CA LEU A 32 8.63 9.78 14.10
C LEU A 32 8.56 8.67 15.16
N ALA A 33 9.56 8.60 16.03
CA ALA A 33 9.58 7.62 17.13
C ALA A 33 8.33 7.74 18.00
N GLY A 34 7.61 6.63 18.17
CA GLY A 34 6.36 6.55 18.91
C GLY A 34 5.10 6.60 18.05
N ASP A 35 5.17 6.97 16.76
CA ASP A 35 3.98 6.94 15.90
C ASP A 35 3.44 5.51 15.74
N GLU A 36 4.33 4.50 15.77
CA GLU A 36 3.98 3.09 15.80
C GLU A 36 3.30 2.64 17.10
N LEU A 37 3.43 3.45 18.15
CA LEU A 37 2.80 3.23 19.46
C LEU A 37 1.51 4.05 19.63
N GLY A 38 1.04 4.71 18.56
CA GLY A 38 -0.11 5.61 18.64
C GLY A 38 0.17 6.90 19.43
N ARG A 39 1.40 7.42 19.36
CA ARG A 39 1.84 8.64 20.05
C ARG A 39 0.85 9.79 19.88
N THR A 40 0.61 10.51 20.94
CA THR A 40 -0.21 11.73 20.95
C THR A 40 0.53 12.87 21.62
N GLN A 41 0.36 14.07 21.10
CA GLN A 41 0.82 15.32 21.75
C GLN A 41 -0.35 16.05 22.42
N GLN A 42 -1.45 15.34 22.71
CA GLN A 42 -2.64 15.87 23.40
C GLN A 42 -3.23 17.12 22.72
N GLY A 43 -3.10 17.21 21.39
CA GLY A 43 -3.60 18.36 20.61
C GLY A 43 -2.60 19.51 20.46
N ASN A 44 -1.42 19.42 21.05
CA ASN A 44 -0.34 20.38 20.80
C ASN A 44 0.28 20.13 19.42
N ASN A 45 0.26 21.12 18.55
CA ASN A 45 0.80 21.00 17.18
C ASN A 45 2.30 21.28 17.08
N ASN A 46 2.95 21.73 18.17
CA ASN A 46 4.37 22.02 18.23
C ASN A 46 4.94 21.75 19.63
N SER A 47 5.51 20.57 19.79
CA SER A 47 6.17 20.16 21.05
C SER A 47 7.64 20.59 21.15
N TYR A 48 8.11 21.49 20.27
CA TYR A 48 9.47 22.00 20.30
C TYR A 48 9.79 22.63 21.66
N CYS A 49 10.95 22.29 22.22
CA CYS A 49 11.39 22.69 23.55
C CYS A 49 10.53 22.18 24.73
N GLN A 50 9.63 21.23 24.51
CA GLN A 50 8.84 20.61 25.57
C GLN A 50 9.56 19.34 26.06
N ASP A 51 10.25 19.40 27.19
CA ASP A 51 10.87 18.24 27.82
C ASP A 51 9.93 17.69 28.92
N ASN A 52 8.81 17.12 28.47
CA ASN A 52 7.76 16.54 29.31
C ASN A 52 6.95 15.48 28.55
N GLU A 53 5.86 14.98 29.13
CA GLU A 53 5.03 13.91 28.59
C GLU A 53 4.42 14.25 27.20
N ILE A 54 4.35 15.52 26.81
CA ILE A 54 3.87 15.92 25.47
C ILE A 54 4.83 15.43 24.37
N SER A 55 6.14 15.42 24.64
CA SER A 55 7.17 15.01 23.67
C SER A 55 7.83 13.67 23.97
N TRP A 56 7.73 13.16 25.18
CA TRP A 56 8.28 11.84 25.51
C TRP A 56 7.55 10.71 24.82
N VAL A 57 8.25 9.61 24.57
CA VAL A 57 7.64 8.39 24.06
C VAL A 57 7.06 7.59 25.22
N ASP A 58 5.75 7.37 25.19
CA ASP A 58 5.06 6.51 26.14
C ASP A 58 5.26 5.04 25.76
N TRP A 59 6.23 4.39 26.40
CA TRP A 59 6.52 2.98 26.15
C TRP A 59 5.45 2.03 26.69
N ASP A 60 4.65 2.46 27.64
CA ASP A 60 3.55 1.66 28.21
C ASP A 60 2.35 1.61 27.21
N ALA A 61 2.30 2.53 26.26
CA ALA A 61 1.31 2.51 25.19
C ALA A 61 1.49 1.29 24.23
N ALA A 62 2.68 0.71 24.17
CA ALA A 62 2.97 -0.43 23.29
C ALA A 62 1.99 -1.60 23.50
N ALA A 63 1.64 -1.91 24.73
CA ALA A 63 0.68 -2.98 25.04
C ALA A 63 -0.74 -2.70 24.55
N LYS A 64 -1.11 -1.43 24.39
CA LYS A 64 -2.44 -1.00 23.91
C LYS A 64 -2.54 -0.91 22.40
N HIS A 65 -1.40 -0.79 21.72
CA HIS A 65 -1.30 -0.57 20.28
C HIS A 65 -0.47 -1.66 19.57
N SER A 66 -0.50 -2.89 20.10
CA SER A 66 0.23 -4.03 19.51
C SER A 66 -0.14 -4.26 18.03
N ASP A 67 -1.41 -4.07 17.67
CA ASP A 67 -1.92 -4.20 16.31
C ASP A 67 -1.31 -3.15 15.35
N LEU A 68 -1.09 -1.91 15.84
CA LEU A 68 -0.45 -0.86 15.06
C LEU A 68 1.04 -1.13 14.89
N ILE A 69 1.71 -1.63 15.94
CA ILE A 69 3.13 -2.04 15.87
C ILE A 69 3.31 -3.15 14.84
N GLU A 70 2.46 -4.19 14.88
CA GLU A 70 2.48 -5.29 13.92
C GLU A 70 2.22 -4.79 12.50
N PHE A 71 1.30 -3.87 12.32
CA PHE A 71 1.01 -3.25 11.02
C PHE A 71 2.23 -2.51 10.46
N VAL A 72 2.87 -1.66 11.26
CA VAL A 72 4.09 -0.92 10.86
C VAL A 72 5.25 -1.88 10.56
N ALA A 73 5.43 -2.90 11.39
CA ALA A 73 6.44 -3.92 11.17
C ALA A 73 6.22 -4.67 9.84
N ALA A 74 4.97 -5.02 9.53
CA ALA A 74 4.60 -5.68 8.28
C ALA A 74 4.83 -4.77 7.06
N LEU A 75 4.44 -3.49 7.12
CA LEU A 75 4.72 -2.52 6.05
C LEU A 75 6.23 -2.34 5.82
N SER A 76 7.01 -2.27 6.91
CA SER A 76 8.47 -2.18 6.84
C SER A 76 9.08 -3.43 6.21
N ALA A 77 8.58 -4.62 6.55
CA ALA A 77 9.01 -5.89 5.97
C ALA A 77 8.68 -5.96 4.48
N LEU A 78 7.45 -5.59 4.08
CA LEU A 78 7.03 -5.50 2.67
C LEU A 78 7.96 -4.58 1.89
N ARG A 79 8.16 -3.36 2.36
CA ARG A 79 9.04 -2.40 1.68
C ARG A 79 10.47 -2.91 1.56
N ARG A 80 10.98 -3.61 2.58
CA ARG A 80 12.32 -4.19 2.58
C ARG A 80 12.44 -5.37 1.61
N ALA A 81 11.39 -6.18 1.48
CA ALA A 81 11.35 -7.33 0.57
C ALA A 81 11.22 -6.89 -0.90
N HIS A 82 10.60 -5.74 -1.17
CA HIS A 82 10.22 -5.31 -2.51
C HIS A 82 11.05 -4.11 -3.01
N PRO A 83 12.07 -4.34 -3.86
CA PRO A 83 12.94 -3.29 -4.43
C PRO A 83 12.18 -2.19 -5.16
N VAL A 84 11.03 -2.49 -5.76
CA VAL A 84 10.24 -1.53 -6.52
C VAL A 84 9.82 -0.31 -5.68
N PHE A 85 9.63 -0.47 -4.37
CA PHE A 85 9.35 0.64 -3.44
C PHE A 85 10.61 1.35 -2.93
N ARG A 86 11.81 0.84 -3.23
CA ARG A 86 13.10 1.35 -2.73
C ARG A 86 14.01 1.83 -3.84
N ARG A 87 13.44 2.19 -5.00
CA ARG A 87 14.20 2.72 -6.14
C ARG A 87 14.93 3.99 -5.74
N ARG A 88 16.15 4.15 -6.26
CA ARG A 88 16.96 5.36 -6.08
C ARG A 88 16.60 6.46 -7.08
N ARG A 89 16.00 6.08 -8.22
CA ARG A 89 15.50 7.00 -9.26
C ARG A 89 14.00 7.11 -9.18
N PHE A 90 13.49 8.30 -9.44
CA PHE A 90 12.04 8.50 -9.53
C PHE A 90 11.45 7.72 -10.70
N PHE A 91 10.18 7.38 -10.57
CA PHE A 91 9.40 6.85 -11.68
C PHE A 91 9.35 7.88 -12.81
N SER A 92 9.50 7.42 -14.04
CA SER A 92 9.53 8.29 -15.22
C SER A 92 8.19 8.31 -15.97
N GLY A 93 7.33 7.35 -15.72
CA GLY A 93 6.13 7.11 -16.53
C GLY A 93 6.44 6.56 -17.93
N GLN A 94 7.66 6.07 -18.14
CA GLN A 94 8.12 5.53 -19.42
C GLN A 94 8.24 4.01 -19.35
N THR A 95 8.25 3.35 -20.50
CA THR A 95 8.44 1.90 -20.62
C THR A 95 9.84 1.44 -20.22
N GLY A 96 10.84 2.30 -20.37
CA GLY A 96 12.24 2.00 -20.03
C GLY A 96 12.73 0.68 -20.63
N ASP A 97 13.48 -0.10 -19.83
CA ASP A 97 13.97 -1.45 -20.18
C ASP A 97 13.01 -2.56 -19.73
N SER A 98 11.74 -2.25 -19.55
CA SER A 98 10.70 -3.21 -19.16
C SER A 98 10.59 -4.33 -20.22
N VAL A 99 10.61 -5.58 -19.77
CA VAL A 99 10.52 -6.77 -20.66
C VAL A 99 9.14 -6.90 -21.28
N ASP A 100 8.12 -6.47 -20.55
CA ASP A 100 6.71 -6.54 -20.97
C ASP A 100 6.24 -5.31 -21.77
N GLY A 101 7.15 -4.34 -22.00
CA GLY A 101 6.84 -3.07 -22.68
C GLY A 101 5.92 -2.14 -21.89
N GLN A 102 5.68 -2.43 -20.60
CA GLN A 102 4.86 -1.59 -19.75
C GLN A 102 5.68 -0.47 -19.10
N ARG A 103 4.99 0.61 -18.75
CA ARG A 103 5.60 1.75 -18.03
C ARG A 103 5.90 1.37 -16.58
N ASP A 104 6.87 2.05 -16.00
CA ASP A 104 7.29 1.83 -14.62
C ASP A 104 6.23 2.25 -13.59
N ILE A 105 5.37 3.24 -13.92
CA ILE A 105 4.21 3.66 -13.14
C ILE A 105 3.05 4.07 -14.05
N ILE A 106 1.83 3.72 -13.67
CA ILE A 106 0.59 4.13 -14.34
C ILE A 106 -0.41 4.57 -13.29
N TRP A 107 -1.10 5.68 -13.55
CA TRP A 107 -2.15 6.21 -12.69
C TRP A 107 -3.50 6.03 -13.37
N LEU A 108 -4.45 5.42 -12.67
CA LEU A 108 -5.77 5.13 -13.21
C LEU A 108 -6.87 5.79 -12.39
N THR A 109 -7.93 6.19 -13.07
CA THR A 109 -9.22 6.49 -12.43
C THR A 109 -9.85 5.20 -11.89
N PRO A 110 -10.84 5.27 -11.00
CA PRO A 110 -11.55 4.07 -10.55
C PRO A 110 -12.17 3.24 -11.67
N SER A 111 -12.55 3.88 -12.79
CA SER A 111 -13.10 3.20 -13.98
C SER A 111 -12.02 2.52 -14.85
N GLY A 112 -10.75 2.62 -14.49
CA GLY A 112 -9.65 1.94 -15.18
C GLY A 112 -9.06 2.71 -16.36
N HIS A 113 -9.46 3.95 -16.57
CA HIS A 113 -8.84 4.82 -17.56
C HIS A 113 -7.59 5.48 -16.98
N GLU A 114 -6.58 5.65 -17.81
CA GLU A 114 -5.40 6.41 -17.39
C GLU A 114 -5.79 7.88 -17.10
N MET A 115 -5.28 8.39 -15.97
CA MET A 115 -5.57 9.75 -15.52
C MET A 115 -4.95 10.78 -16.48
N ASN A 116 -5.77 11.65 -17.00
CA ASN A 116 -5.39 12.78 -17.84
C ASN A 116 -5.36 14.10 -17.04
N ALA A 117 -4.96 15.19 -17.68
CA ALA A 117 -4.88 16.51 -17.03
C ALA A 117 -6.22 16.98 -16.42
N GLY A 118 -7.35 16.61 -17.01
CA GLY A 118 -8.69 16.93 -16.49
C GLY A 118 -8.98 16.18 -15.20
N ASP A 119 -8.61 14.88 -15.13
CA ASP A 119 -8.78 14.05 -13.94
C ASP A 119 -7.95 14.59 -12.77
N TRP A 120 -6.69 14.97 -13.03
CA TRP A 120 -5.81 15.56 -12.01
C TRP A 120 -6.31 16.90 -11.48
N ASN A 121 -6.98 17.69 -12.30
CA ASN A 121 -7.54 18.99 -11.92
C ASN A 121 -8.97 18.90 -11.37
N SER A 122 -9.54 17.71 -11.25
CA SER A 122 -10.89 17.50 -10.72
C SER A 122 -10.90 17.64 -9.20
N GLY A 123 -11.44 18.77 -8.70
CA GLY A 123 -11.47 19.07 -7.25
C GLY A 123 -12.35 18.12 -6.42
N TYR A 124 -13.18 17.29 -7.05
CA TYR A 124 -14.02 16.29 -6.39
C TYR A 124 -13.48 14.85 -6.51
N ALA A 125 -12.45 14.63 -7.31
CA ALA A 125 -11.83 13.32 -7.42
C ALA A 125 -11.13 12.95 -6.08
N LYS A 126 -11.55 11.85 -5.49
CA LYS A 126 -11.05 11.39 -4.18
C LYS A 126 -10.60 9.93 -4.22
N ALA A 127 -10.50 9.35 -5.41
CA ALA A 127 -10.10 7.95 -5.56
C ALA A 127 -9.25 7.78 -6.82
N LEU A 128 -8.20 6.97 -6.71
CA LEU A 128 -7.30 6.65 -7.81
C LEU A 128 -6.62 5.30 -7.58
N ALA A 129 -6.10 4.71 -8.64
CA ALA A 129 -5.23 3.55 -8.57
C ALA A 129 -3.82 3.91 -9.07
N VAL A 130 -2.80 3.38 -8.39
CA VAL A 130 -1.40 3.48 -8.80
C VAL A 130 -0.92 2.07 -9.13
N CYS A 131 -0.48 1.87 -10.36
CA CYS A 131 0.10 0.61 -10.80
C CYS A 131 1.61 0.77 -10.95
N VAL A 132 2.37 -0.09 -10.29
CA VAL A 132 3.83 -0.04 -10.24
C VAL A 132 4.38 -1.34 -10.82
N ASN A 133 5.26 -1.22 -11.82
CA ASN A 133 5.84 -2.35 -12.54
C ASN A 133 7.18 -2.76 -11.93
N GLY A 134 7.25 -3.99 -11.41
CA GLY A 134 8.45 -4.55 -10.80
C GLY A 134 9.54 -4.94 -11.81
N ASP A 135 9.20 -5.11 -13.09
CA ASP A 135 10.18 -5.40 -14.15
C ASP A 135 10.82 -4.13 -14.73
N ALA A 136 10.27 -2.96 -14.42
CA ALA A 136 10.77 -1.69 -14.93
C ALA A 136 11.78 -1.00 -13.99
N ILE A 137 12.45 -1.77 -13.12
CA ILE A 137 13.55 -1.26 -12.28
C ILE A 137 14.79 -1.14 -13.15
N THR A 138 15.26 0.10 -13.35
CA THR A 138 16.40 0.40 -14.23
C THR A 138 17.75 0.39 -13.51
N GLU A 139 17.74 0.43 -12.18
CA GLU A 139 18.98 0.42 -11.39
C GLU A 139 19.52 -1.01 -11.30
N PRO A 140 20.84 -1.18 -11.53
CA PRO A 140 21.46 -2.48 -11.32
C PRO A 140 21.62 -2.78 -9.83
N GLY A 141 21.62 -4.06 -9.49
CA GLY A 141 21.98 -4.55 -8.18
C GLY A 141 23.47 -4.34 -7.85
N PRO A 142 23.89 -4.71 -6.63
CA PRO A 142 25.28 -4.49 -6.17
C PRO A 142 26.36 -5.15 -7.03
N ARG A 143 26.01 -6.18 -7.81
CA ARG A 143 26.91 -6.91 -8.71
C ARG A 143 26.69 -6.57 -10.18
N GLY A 144 25.86 -5.55 -10.48
CA GLY A 144 25.49 -5.20 -11.85
C GLY A 144 24.33 -6.05 -12.43
N GLU A 145 23.74 -6.95 -11.65
CA GLU A 145 22.60 -7.76 -12.05
C GLU A 145 21.34 -6.93 -12.22
N ARG A 146 20.45 -7.40 -13.08
CA ARG A 146 19.13 -6.80 -13.20
C ARG A 146 18.30 -7.10 -11.96
N ILE A 147 17.67 -6.06 -11.40
CA ILE A 147 16.70 -6.19 -10.31
C ILE A 147 15.31 -6.30 -10.92
N THR A 148 14.54 -7.31 -10.50
CA THR A 148 13.13 -7.50 -10.82
C THR A 148 12.33 -7.70 -9.55
N ASP A 149 11.04 -7.41 -9.60
CA ASP A 149 10.12 -7.53 -8.48
C ASP A 149 8.73 -7.95 -8.97
N SER A 150 7.81 -8.18 -8.06
CA SER A 150 6.39 -8.27 -8.34
C SER A 150 5.84 -6.93 -8.81
N ASP A 151 4.73 -6.97 -9.55
CA ASP A 151 3.94 -5.79 -9.85
C ASP A 151 2.99 -5.49 -8.68
N PHE A 152 2.66 -4.20 -8.49
CA PHE A 152 1.76 -3.79 -7.42
C PHE A 152 0.69 -2.85 -7.95
N ILE A 153 -0.51 -2.98 -7.35
CA ILE A 153 -1.61 -2.04 -7.54
C ILE A 153 -1.98 -1.48 -6.17
N ILE A 154 -1.97 -0.17 -6.04
CA ILE A 154 -2.37 0.55 -4.83
C ILE A 154 -3.67 1.28 -5.15
N LEU A 155 -4.77 0.86 -4.56
CA LEU A 155 -6.08 1.47 -4.70
C LEU A 155 -6.31 2.41 -3.52
N VAL A 156 -6.52 3.68 -3.80
CA VAL A 156 -6.74 4.71 -2.78
C VAL A 156 -8.17 5.22 -2.90
N ASN A 157 -8.95 5.03 -1.85
CA ASN A 157 -10.27 5.61 -1.72
C ASN A 157 -10.31 6.59 -0.54
N ALA A 158 -10.22 7.88 -0.80
CA ALA A 158 -10.40 8.94 0.21
C ALA A 158 -11.86 9.42 0.30
N HIS A 159 -12.79 8.81 -0.44
CA HIS A 159 -14.22 9.14 -0.39
C HIS A 159 -14.86 8.60 0.89
N SER A 160 -15.99 9.20 1.29
CA SER A 160 -16.80 8.74 2.43
C SER A 160 -17.67 7.53 2.13
N GLU A 161 -17.71 7.08 0.89
CA GLU A 161 -18.45 5.92 0.41
C GLU A 161 -17.52 4.89 -0.21
N ALA A 162 -17.97 3.63 -0.32
CA ALA A 162 -17.25 2.61 -1.04
C ALA A 162 -17.12 2.97 -2.53
N VAL A 163 -15.98 2.67 -3.12
CA VAL A 163 -15.70 2.91 -4.54
C VAL A 163 -15.31 1.62 -5.22
N ARG A 164 -15.97 1.31 -6.34
CA ARG A 164 -15.58 0.17 -7.17
C ARG A 164 -14.46 0.59 -8.12
N PHE A 165 -13.39 -0.20 -8.09
CA PHE A 165 -12.28 -0.07 -9.02
C PHE A 165 -12.34 -1.16 -10.09
N SER A 166 -12.05 -0.77 -11.32
CA SER A 166 -11.94 -1.65 -12.47
C SER A 166 -10.56 -1.49 -13.07
N VAL A 167 -9.65 -2.43 -12.80
CA VAL A 167 -8.28 -2.36 -13.33
C VAL A 167 -8.21 -3.20 -14.61
N PRO A 168 -7.77 -2.62 -15.74
CA PRO A 168 -7.68 -3.33 -17.01
C PRO A 168 -6.77 -4.56 -16.94
N ALA A 169 -7.13 -5.60 -17.68
CA ALA A 169 -6.32 -6.83 -17.77
C ALA A 169 -4.92 -6.61 -18.41
N SER A 170 -4.71 -5.45 -19.05
CA SER A 170 -3.41 -5.03 -19.58
C SER A 170 -2.44 -4.55 -18.52
N ILE A 171 -2.88 -4.38 -17.25
CA ILE A 171 -2.01 -4.02 -16.14
C ILE A 171 -1.39 -5.29 -15.56
N GLY A 172 -0.08 -5.30 -15.44
CA GLY A 172 0.73 -6.46 -15.05
C GLY A 172 1.04 -7.38 -16.25
N SER A 173 1.90 -8.36 -16.01
CA SER A 173 2.27 -9.34 -17.02
C SER A 173 1.10 -10.27 -17.36
N PRO A 174 1.00 -10.81 -18.58
CA PRO A 174 -0.06 -11.76 -18.93
C PRO A 174 -0.12 -12.95 -17.95
N GLY A 175 -1.31 -13.22 -17.42
CA GLY A 175 -1.51 -14.31 -16.45
C GLY A 175 -1.18 -13.96 -14.99
N THR A 176 -0.88 -12.71 -14.69
CA THR A 176 -0.67 -12.27 -13.31
C THR A 176 -1.91 -12.54 -12.45
N ALA A 177 -1.75 -13.29 -11.37
CA ALA A 177 -2.75 -13.46 -10.33
C ALA A 177 -2.55 -12.37 -9.25
N TRP A 178 -3.60 -11.59 -8.98
CA TRP A 178 -3.55 -10.52 -7.99
C TRP A 178 -3.99 -11.00 -6.61
N GLN A 179 -3.19 -10.71 -5.60
CA GLN A 179 -3.46 -11.02 -4.20
C GLN A 179 -3.52 -9.71 -3.39
N VAL A 180 -4.57 -9.53 -2.61
CA VAL A 180 -4.64 -8.44 -1.63
C VAL A 180 -3.66 -8.74 -0.51
N ILE A 181 -2.73 -7.82 -0.27
CA ILE A 181 -1.70 -7.93 0.78
C ILE A 181 -1.88 -6.89 1.90
N VAL A 182 -2.53 -5.77 1.60
CA VAL A 182 -2.91 -4.75 2.59
C VAL A 182 -4.33 -4.29 2.29
N ASP A 183 -5.17 -4.19 3.31
CA ASP A 183 -6.48 -3.55 3.27
C ASP A 183 -6.72 -2.82 4.59
N THR A 184 -6.56 -1.49 4.59
CA THR A 184 -6.72 -0.66 5.80
C THR A 184 -8.17 -0.55 6.26
N GLY A 185 -9.14 -0.93 5.42
CA GLY A 185 -10.55 -1.02 5.76
C GLY A 185 -10.91 -2.28 6.55
N SER A 186 -10.03 -3.29 6.53
CA SER A 186 -10.20 -4.56 7.24
C SER A 186 -9.79 -4.45 8.72
N PRO A 187 -10.43 -5.23 9.61
CA PRO A 187 -9.94 -5.43 10.98
C PRO A 187 -8.53 -6.05 11.03
N GLN A 188 -8.18 -6.84 10.02
CA GLN A 188 -6.85 -7.43 9.83
C GLN A 188 -6.22 -6.82 8.57
N PRO A 189 -5.55 -5.67 8.70
CA PRO A 189 -5.16 -4.86 7.55
C PRO A 189 -4.01 -5.44 6.71
N VAL A 190 -3.31 -6.48 7.19
CA VAL A 190 -2.21 -7.11 6.43
C VAL A 190 -2.42 -8.63 6.38
N ALA A 191 -2.44 -9.16 5.17
CA ALA A 191 -2.55 -10.59 4.92
C ALA A 191 -1.19 -11.13 4.43
N GLY A 192 -0.67 -12.19 5.08
CA GLY A 192 0.46 -12.96 4.58
C GLY A 192 1.77 -12.20 4.33
N ALA A 193 1.97 -11.06 4.97
CA ALA A 193 3.12 -10.18 4.72
C ALA A 193 4.47 -10.72 5.21
N LEU A 194 4.49 -11.82 5.94
CA LEU A 194 5.70 -12.35 6.58
C LEU A 194 6.30 -13.58 5.88
N ASP A 195 5.70 -14.07 4.79
CA ASP A 195 6.28 -15.19 4.05
C ASP A 195 7.12 -14.70 2.85
N PRO A 196 8.45 -14.77 2.94
CA PRO A 196 9.33 -14.48 1.81
C PRO A 196 9.48 -15.66 0.83
N ALA A 197 8.70 -16.74 1.00
CA ALA A 197 8.84 -17.94 0.17
C ALA A 197 7.85 -17.97 -1.00
N PRO A 198 8.25 -18.48 -2.18
CA PRO A 198 7.32 -18.73 -3.27
C PRO A 198 6.34 -19.82 -2.82
N ALA A 199 5.06 -19.53 -2.94
CA ALA A 199 3.99 -20.44 -2.55
C ALA A 199 4.08 -21.77 -3.33
N SER A 200 4.53 -22.82 -2.67
CA SER A 200 4.12 -24.16 -2.99
C SER A 200 2.74 -24.40 -2.36
N SER A 201 1.82 -24.86 -3.18
CA SER A 201 0.46 -25.24 -2.85
C SER A 201 0.24 -25.80 -1.46
N ALA A 202 -0.59 -25.15 -0.62
CA ALA A 202 -1.36 -25.81 0.43
C ALA A 202 -2.64 -25.03 0.69
N GLU A 203 -3.76 -25.69 0.39
CA GLU A 203 -5.10 -25.29 0.82
C GLU A 203 -5.18 -25.32 2.33
N THR A 204 -5.51 -24.21 2.97
CA THR A 204 -6.13 -24.23 4.29
C THR A 204 -7.12 -23.10 4.42
N GLY A 205 -8.35 -23.48 4.74
CA GLY A 205 -9.47 -22.60 4.90
C GLY A 205 -9.30 -21.60 6.04
N GLY A 206 -9.52 -20.35 5.71
CA GLY A 206 -9.67 -19.23 6.62
C GLY A 206 -10.52 -18.18 5.95
N ALA A 207 -11.62 -17.82 6.58
CA ALA A 207 -12.64 -16.94 6.03
C ALA A 207 -12.09 -15.55 5.67
N GLY A 208 -12.27 -15.14 4.42
CA GLY A 208 -12.66 -13.78 4.08
C GLY A 208 -11.62 -12.78 3.61
N LEU A 209 -10.62 -13.11 2.78
CA LEU A 209 -10.09 -12.15 1.81
C LEU A 209 -10.05 -12.89 0.46
N GLY A 210 -10.99 -12.55 -0.40
CA GLY A 210 -11.20 -13.25 -1.66
C GLY A 210 -9.97 -13.20 -2.54
N SER A 211 -9.37 -14.35 -2.83
CA SER A 211 -8.44 -14.50 -3.93
C SER A 211 -9.24 -14.34 -5.23
N ALA A 212 -9.19 -13.16 -5.85
CA ALA A 212 -9.67 -12.97 -7.21
C ALA A 212 -8.65 -13.57 -8.17
N GLY A 213 -8.64 -14.90 -8.28
CA GLY A 213 -7.94 -15.60 -9.34
C GLY A 213 -8.70 -15.41 -10.63
N LEU A 214 -8.37 -14.36 -11.39
CA LEU A 214 -8.94 -14.12 -12.73
C LEU A 214 -7.80 -13.97 -13.71
N GLY A 215 -7.37 -15.10 -14.28
CA GLY A 215 -6.55 -15.08 -15.48
C GLY A 215 -7.34 -14.45 -16.64
N GLY A 216 -6.86 -13.32 -17.14
CA GLY A 216 -7.30 -12.75 -18.43
C GLY A 216 -8.51 -11.80 -18.39
N SER A 217 -9.13 -11.52 -17.27
CA SER A 217 -10.24 -10.56 -17.14
C SER A 217 -9.82 -9.33 -16.30
N ALA A 218 -10.51 -8.18 -16.52
CA ALA A 218 -10.31 -6.99 -15.70
C ALA A 218 -10.55 -7.30 -14.22
N LEU A 219 -9.67 -6.81 -13.35
CA LEU A 219 -9.83 -6.91 -11.91
C LEU A 219 -10.89 -5.91 -11.44
N ASN A 220 -11.95 -6.41 -10.83
CA ASN A 220 -12.98 -5.56 -10.22
C ASN A 220 -12.95 -5.76 -8.71
N LEU A 221 -12.76 -4.67 -7.97
CA LEU A 221 -12.68 -4.69 -6.51
C LEU A 221 -13.41 -3.48 -5.93
N GLU A 222 -14.19 -3.70 -4.88
CA GLU A 222 -14.78 -2.62 -4.10
C GLU A 222 -13.88 -2.28 -2.92
N VAL A 223 -13.49 -1.00 -2.83
CA VAL A 223 -12.65 -0.48 -1.74
C VAL A 223 -13.53 0.29 -0.77
N ALA A 224 -13.46 -0.09 0.50
CA ALA A 224 -14.22 0.52 1.59
C ALA A 224 -14.00 2.05 1.68
N PRO A 225 -14.93 2.79 2.32
CA PRO A 225 -14.77 4.22 2.56
C PRO A 225 -13.47 4.53 3.29
N ARG A 226 -12.75 5.56 2.84
CA ARG A 226 -11.50 6.03 3.47
C ARG A 226 -10.53 4.88 3.74
N ALA A 227 -10.24 4.09 2.69
CA ALA A 227 -9.35 2.93 2.80
C ALA A 227 -8.34 2.89 1.65
N ILE A 228 -7.25 2.17 1.91
CA ILE A 228 -6.23 1.82 0.93
C ILE A 228 -6.17 0.30 0.82
N VAL A 229 -6.18 -0.21 -0.41
CA VAL A 229 -5.96 -1.62 -0.70
C VAL A 229 -4.72 -1.75 -1.56
N VAL A 230 -3.82 -2.64 -1.19
CA VAL A 230 -2.61 -2.95 -1.97
C VAL A 230 -2.68 -4.39 -2.42
N LEU A 231 -2.52 -4.57 -3.73
CA LEU A 231 -2.44 -5.88 -4.36
C LEU A 231 -1.02 -6.12 -4.87
N ARG A 232 -0.57 -7.37 -4.73
CA ARG A 232 0.66 -7.87 -5.32
C ARG A 232 0.33 -8.84 -6.44
N GLY A 233 0.95 -8.66 -7.59
CA GLY A 233 0.87 -9.58 -8.71
C GLY A 233 1.84 -10.74 -8.53
N ALA A 234 1.33 -11.97 -8.48
CA ALA A 234 2.15 -13.16 -8.58
C ALA A 234 2.42 -13.44 -10.07
N LYS A 235 3.69 -13.38 -10.47
CA LYS A 235 4.08 -13.78 -11.83
C LYS A 235 3.97 -15.29 -11.96
N PRO A 236 3.49 -15.82 -13.10
CA PRO A 236 3.54 -17.26 -13.34
C PRO A 236 4.99 -17.74 -13.23
N ALA A 237 5.18 -18.89 -12.57
CA ALA A 237 6.48 -19.54 -12.56
C ALA A 237 6.88 -19.85 -13.99
N GLY A 238 7.98 -19.28 -14.45
CA GLY A 238 8.56 -19.50 -15.76
C GLY A 238 9.17 -20.90 -15.90
#